data_f8689d74cca165d1877fbe05365b5f86
#
_entry.id   f8689d74cca165d1877fbe05365b5f86
#
_cell.length_a   1.000
_cell.length_b   1.000
_cell.length_c   1.000
_cell.angle_alpha   90.00
_cell.angle_beta   90.00
_cell.angle_gamma   90.00
#
_symmetry.space_group_name_H-M   'P 1'
#
loop_
_entity.id
_entity.type
_entity.pdbx_description
1 polymer ?
#
loop_
_entity_poly.entity_id
_entity_poly.type
_entity_poly.pdbx_seq_one_letter_code
_entity_poly.pdbx_strand_id
1 'polypeptide(L)'
;MKYRYQTDPIPQNQRKSLNEKVLYLIGSIPAPDCPITPEDIYNAYTGDGGLHGLKRGDYDNYNAYSEAKKEIEHGQFFTPPFLCEFVAECLKPSESSLVADLTCGMGSFFNFMPVEANLYGCDLDSKAVKVARFLYPRAVIECRDIRTCQPETRFDYVVGNPPFHLKWWTKTGREMPSQMYYCLKTAELLKPLGILALIVPRSFLGDSFADGGHIREMEKHYSFLGQILLPEDAFSGLGVSRFPTKLQFWQRHSAAEGWTPSPYRTAEDYILSKNFDLPAESAFVHQRMLAFAKAALEDNQSKILLELAKSHPSSTD
;
A
#
# COMPACT_ATOMS: atom_id res chain seq x y z
N MET A 1 -14.24 -3.70 -9.27
CA MET A 1 -14.27 -4.68 -8.15
C MET A 1 -14.52 -6.08 -8.70
N LYS A 2 -13.63 -7.01 -8.39
CA LYS A 2 -13.74 -8.41 -8.89
C LYS A 2 -14.63 -9.28 -7.99
N TYR A 3 -14.48 -9.16 -6.67
CA TYR A 3 -15.26 -9.89 -5.67
C TYR A 3 -16.01 -8.91 -4.77
N ARG A 4 -17.27 -9.20 -4.47
CA ARG A 4 -18.02 -8.44 -3.46
C ARG A 4 -17.45 -8.75 -2.09
N TYR A 5 -17.29 -7.74 -1.26
CA TYR A 5 -16.79 -7.93 0.09
C TYR A 5 -17.93 -7.79 1.12
N GLN A 6 -17.81 -8.54 2.20
CA GLN A 6 -18.70 -8.47 3.34
C GLN A 6 -18.27 -7.37 4.28
N THR A 7 -19.23 -6.62 4.82
CA THR A 7 -18.97 -5.56 5.81
C THR A 7 -18.86 -6.12 7.22
N ASP A 8 -19.52 -7.25 7.51
CA ASP A 8 -19.50 -7.87 8.82
C ASP A 8 -18.18 -8.64 9.02
N PRO A 9 -17.40 -8.29 10.06
CA PRO A 9 -16.13 -8.95 10.29
C PRO A 9 -16.34 -10.40 10.75
N ILE A 10 -15.49 -11.29 10.28
CA ILE A 10 -15.43 -12.67 10.79
C ILE A 10 -15.10 -12.65 12.28
N PRO A 11 -15.86 -13.37 13.12
CA PRO A 11 -15.55 -13.50 14.55
C PRO A 11 -14.11 -13.98 14.76
N GLN A 12 -13.39 -13.33 15.64
CA GLN A 12 -11.95 -13.53 15.83
C GLN A 12 -11.58 -14.98 16.16
N ASN A 13 -12.40 -15.64 16.98
CA ASN A 13 -12.22 -17.04 17.36
C ASN A 13 -12.44 -18.04 16.21
N GLN A 14 -12.99 -17.61 15.08
CA GLN A 14 -13.22 -18.46 13.90
C GLN A 14 -12.13 -18.29 12.82
N ARG A 15 -11.35 -17.22 12.87
CA ARG A 15 -10.41 -16.85 11.79
C ARG A 15 -9.37 -17.92 11.52
N LYS A 16 -8.73 -18.44 12.57
CA LYS A 16 -7.70 -19.47 12.42
C LYS A 16 -8.24 -20.72 11.71
N SER A 17 -9.36 -21.26 12.18
CA SER A 17 -9.97 -22.48 11.59
C SER A 17 -10.45 -22.24 10.15
N LEU A 18 -10.96 -21.04 9.85
CA LEU A 18 -11.34 -20.68 8.48
C LEU A 18 -10.14 -20.55 7.55
N ASN A 19 -9.05 -19.92 8.00
CA ASN A 19 -7.80 -19.82 7.24
C ASN A 19 -7.24 -21.21 6.92
N GLU A 20 -7.18 -22.11 7.91
CA GLU A 20 -6.72 -23.49 7.72
C GLU A 20 -7.60 -24.23 6.71
N LYS A 21 -8.93 -24.09 6.82
CA LYS A 21 -9.87 -24.69 5.89
C LYS A 21 -9.72 -24.15 4.47
N VAL A 22 -9.59 -22.82 4.30
CA VAL A 22 -9.34 -22.19 2.99
C VAL A 22 -8.05 -22.74 2.37
N LEU A 23 -6.95 -22.76 3.12
CA LEU A 23 -5.64 -23.25 2.64
C LEU A 23 -5.68 -24.73 2.26
N TYR A 24 -6.42 -25.55 3.01
CA TYR A 24 -6.63 -26.95 2.69
C TYR A 24 -7.40 -27.10 1.37
N LEU A 25 -8.53 -26.41 1.21
CA LEU A 25 -9.39 -26.50 0.03
C LEU A 25 -8.65 -26.07 -1.24
N ILE A 26 -8.02 -24.90 -1.25
CA ILE A 26 -7.26 -24.43 -2.44
C ILE A 26 -6.01 -25.24 -2.74
N GLY A 27 -5.53 -26.05 -1.78
CA GLY A 27 -4.37 -26.92 -1.94
C GLY A 27 -4.66 -28.34 -2.35
N SER A 28 -5.88 -28.80 -2.09
CA SER A 28 -6.26 -30.21 -2.27
C SER A 28 -7.15 -30.44 -3.48
N ILE A 29 -7.81 -29.40 -3.97
CA ILE A 29 -8.80 -29.51 -5.05
C ILE A 29 -8.42 -28.54 -6.16
N PRO A 30 -8.34 -28.98 -7.44
CA PRO A 30 -8.18 -28.09 -8.58
C PRO A 30 -9.22 -26.97 -8.56
N ALA A 31 -8.86 -25.78 -8.96
CA ALA A 31 -9.73 -24.59 -8.89
C ALA A 31 -11.14 -24.78 -9.51
N PRO A 32 -11.32 -25.49 -10.64
CA PRO A 32 -12.64 -25.76 -11.21
C PRO A 32 -13.57 -26.61 -10.33
N ASP A 33 -12.98 -27.48 -9.50
CA ASP A 33 -13.72 -28.43 -8.66
C ASP A 33 -13.79 -27.99 -7.20
N CYS A 34 -13.29 -26.80 -6.88
CA CYS A 34 -13.31 -26.27 -5.52
C CYS A 34 -14.77 -26.00 -5.10
N PRO A 35 -15.24 -26.57 -3.97
CA PRO A 35 -16.64 -26.45 -3.51
C PRO A 35 -16.99 -25.04 -3.00
N ILE A 36 -16.01 -24.15 -2.86
CA ILE A 36 -16.19 -22.76 -2.44
C ILE A 36 -15.81 -21.83 -3.59
N THR A 37 -16.54 -20.74 -3.73
CA THR A 37 -16.25 -19.74 -4.76
C THR A 37 -15.02 -18.92 -4.43
N PRO A 38 -14.33 -18.32 -5.41
CA PRO A 38 -13.27 -17.37 -5.14
C PRO A 38 -13.74 -16.17 -4.29
N GLU A 39 -14.98 -15.74 -4.41
CA GLU A 39 -15.58 -14.69 -3.58
C GLU A 39 -15.70 -15.11 -2.12
N ASP A 40 -16.10 -16.37 -1.85
CA ASP A 40 -16.12 -16.91 -0.49
C ASP A 40 -14.72 -16.96 0.12
N ILE A 41 -13.71 -17.34 -0.66
CA ILE A 41 -12.30 -17.35 -0.23
C ILE A 41 -11.83 -15.95 0.09
N TYR A 42 -12.12 -14.97 -0.79
CA TYR A 42 -11.78 -13.58 -0.58
C TYR A 42 -12.34 -13.04 0.74
N ASN A 43 -13.57 -13.42 1.09
CA ASN A 43 -14.23 -12.98 2.32
C ASN A 43 -13.84 -13.80 3.56
N ALA A 44 -13.38 -15.03 3.39
CA ALA A 44 -13.09 -15.94 4.51
C ALA A 44 -11.62 -15.87 4.98
N TYR A 45 -10.66 -15.58 4.09
CA TYR A 45 -9.25 -15.59 4.43
C TYR A 45 -8.82 -14.27 5.07
N THR A 46 -8.34 -14.33 6.30
CA THR A 46 -7.93 -13.15 7.07
C THR A 46 -6.43 -13.10 7.37
N GLY A 47 -5.67 -14.08 6.89
CA GLY A 47 -4.24 -14.21 7.19
C GLY A 47 -3.96 -14.75 8.60
N ASP A 48 -2.72 -15.12 8.83
CA ASP A 48 -2.27 -15.67 10.14
C ASP A 48 -1.83 -14.56 11.11
N GLY A 49 -2.01 -13.29 10.76
CA GLY A 49 -1.50 -12.17 11.52
C GLY A 49 -2.16 -12.00 12.89
N GLY A 50 -1.34 -12.04 13.90
CA GLY A 50 -1.65 -11.56 15.21
C GLY A 50 -2.55 -12.42 16.09
N LEU A 51 -2.98 -11.84 17.19
CA LEU A 51 -3.86 -12.50 18.17
C LEU A 51 -5.29 -12.69 17.66
N HIS A 52 -5.63 -12.13 16.50
CA HIS A 52 -7.00 -12.08 15.99
C HIS A 52 -8.03 -11.59 17.04
N GLY A 53 -7.56 -10.70 17.96
CA GLY A 53 -8.33 -10.24 19.11
C GLY A 53 -8.50 -11.24 20.25
N LEU A 54 -7.89 -12.41 20.15
CA LEU A 54 -7.85 -13.40 21.24
C LEU A 54 -6.96 -12.87 22.37
N LYS A 55 -7.33 -13.23 23.60
CA LYS A 55 -6.60 -12.91 24.82
C LYS A 55 -5.77 -14.12 25.25
N ARG A 56 -4.85 -13.93 26.19
CA ARG A 56 -4.01 -15.02 26.69
C ARG A 56 -4.81 -16.27 27.09
N GLY A 57 -6.00 -16.10 27.68
CA GLY A 57 -6.86 -17.21 28.09
C GLY A 57 -7.44 -18.05 26.95
N ASP A 58 -7.34 -17.55 25.73
CA ASP A 58 -7.84 -18.22 24.52
C ASP A 58 -6.77 -19.11 23.86
N TYR A 59 -5.57 -19.19 24.46
CA TYR A 59 -4.44 -20.01 23.99
C TYR A 59 -4.11 -21.13 24.97
N ASP A 60 -3.76 -22.29 24.45
CA ASP A 60 -3.42 -23.48 25.25
C ASP A 60 -2.29 -23.24 26.26
N ASN A 61 -1.33 -22.39 25.92
CA ASN A 61 -0.21 -22.07 26.77
C ASN A 61 0.38 -20.68 26.48
N TYR A 62 1.29 -20.23 27.37
CA TYR A 62 1.94 -18.92 27.23
C TYR A 62 2.82 -18.81 25.99
N ASN A 63 3.45 -19.89 25.53
CA ASN A 63 4.31 -19.86 24.36
C ASN A 63 3.49 -19.59 23.10
N ALA A 64 2.37 -20.28 22.91
CA ALA A 64 1.45 -20.05 21.80
C ALA A 64 0.93 -18.60 21.78
N TYR A 65 0.56 -18.06 22.95
CA TYR A 65 0.19 -16.65 23.07
C TYR A 65 1.34 -15.70 22.72
N SER A 66 2.55 -16.00 23.23
CA SER A 66 3.74 -15.17 22.98
C SER A 66 4.16 -15.18 21.50
N GLU A 67 4.07 -16.32 20.84
CA GLU A 67 4.34 -16.44 19.40
C GLU A 67 3.31 -15.64 18.59
N ALA A 68 2.03 -15.84 18.84
CA ALA A 68 0.97 -15.06 18.20
C ALA A 68 1.12 -13.55 18.45
N LYS A 69 1.56 -13.14 19.65
CA LYS A 69 1.85 -11.75 19.96
C LYS A 69 3.04 -11.21 19.15
N LYS A 70 4.09 -12.01 18.95
CA LYS A 70 5.22 -11.63 18.09
C LYS A 70 4.80 -11.48 16.63
N GLU A 71 3.88 -12.31 16.17
CA GLU A 71 3.32 -12.19 14.79
C GLU A 71 2.56 -10.87 14.61
N ILE A 72 1.84 -10.38 15.64
CA ILE A 72 1.27 -9.02 15.62
C ILE A 72 2.37 -7.95 15.49
N GLU A 73 3.44 -8.11 16.24
CA GLU A 73 4.59 -7.20 16.20
C GLU A 73 5.27 -7.22 14.81
N HIS A 74 5.15 -8.31 14.06
CA HIS A 74 5.59 -8.42 12.67
C HIS A 74 4.65 -7.76 11.65
N GLY A 75 3.50 -7.23 12.11
CA GLY A 75 2.70 -6.27 11.35
C GLY A 75 1.91 -6.82 10.16
N GLN A 76 1.53 -8.11 10.18
CA GLN A 76 0.73 -8.68 9.11
C GLN A 76 -0.77 -8.36 9.30
N PHE A 77 -1.22 -7.25 8.74
CA PHE A 77 -2.63 -6.87 8.68
C PHE A 77 -3.04 -6.60 7.24
N PHE A 78 -3.98 -7.39 6.74
CA PHE A 78 -4.56 -7.11 5.43
C PHE A 78 -5.32 -5.79 5.44
N THR A 79 -5.24 -5.08 4.34
CA THR A 79 -5.97 -3.83 4.21
C THR A 79 -7.46 -4.09 4.12
N PRO A 80 -8.30 -3.44 4.94
CA PRO A 80 -9.75 -3.55 4.84
C PRO A 80 -10.23 -3.22 3.42
N PRO A 81 -11.19 -4.00 2.87
CA PRO A 81 -11.63 -3.83 1.48
C PRO A 81 -12.12 -2.42 1.15
N PHE A 82 -12.84 -1.76 2.07
CA PHE A 82 -13.32 -0.39 1.85
C PHE A 82 -12.20 0.64 1.70
N LEU A 83 -11.05 0.43 2.36
CA LEU A 83 -9.87 1.27 2.17
C LEU A 83 -9.18 0.97 0.83
N CYS A 84 -9.14 -0.29 0.42
CA CYS A 84 -8.62 -0.66 -0.91
C CYS A 84 -9.47 -0.02 -2.02
N GLU A 85 -10.78 -0.05 -1.88
CA GLU A 85 -11.72 0.60 -2.79
C GLU A 85 -11.51 2.11 -2.83
N PHE A 86 -11.42 2.75 -1.66
CA PHE A 86 -11.14 4.18 -1.55
C PHE A 86 -9.83 4.56 -2.25
N VAL A 87 -8.77 3.81 -2.04
CA VAL A 87 -7.48 4.05 -2.72
C VAL A 87 -7.62 3.91 -4.24
N ALA A 88 -8.28 2.86 -4.72
CA ALA A 88 -8.49 2.64 -6.14
C ALA A 88 -9.31 3.78 -6.78
N GLU A 89 -10.38 4.24 -6.12
CA GLU A 89 -11.20 5.37 -6.57
C GLU A 89 -10.44 6.71 -6.53
N CYS A 90 -9.52 6.89 -5.59
CA CYS A 90 -8.63 8.05 -5.59
C CYS A 90 -7.64 8.01 -6.76
N LEU A 91 -7.07 6.87 -7.06
CA LEU A 91 -6.05 6.71 -8.11
C LEU A 91 -6.65 6.67 -9.52
N LYS A 92 -7.83 6.10 -9.68
CA LYS A 92 -8.54 5.87 -10.95
C LYS A 92 -7.63 5.26 -12.03
N PRO A 93 -7.00 4.09 -11.77
CA PRO A 93 -6.16 3.45 -12.75
C PRO A 93 -6.97 3.09 -13.99
N SER A 94 -6.40 3.32 -15.18
CA SER A 94 -7.00 2.91 -16.45
C SER A 94 -6.79 1.41 -16.70
N GLU A 95 -7.47 0.87 -17.72
CA GLU A 95 -7.28 -0.53 -18.13
C GLU A 95 -5.85 -0.85 -18.60
N SER A 96 -5.10 0.15 -19.03
CA SER A 96 -3.68 0.01 -19.43
C SER A 96 -2.69 0.21 -18.29
N SER A 97 -3.14 0.62 -17.11
CA SER A 97 -2.28 0.93 -15.98
C SER A 97 -1.66 -0.35 -15.40
N LEU A 98 -0.36 -0.30 -15.16
CA LEU A 98 0.39 -1.33 -14.46
C LEU A 98 0.45 -0.98 -12.97
N VAL A 99 -0.01 -1.89 -12.12
CA VAL A 99 -0.14 -1.65 -10.68
C VAL A 99 0.64 -2.71 -9.91
N ALA A 100 1.40 -2.29 -8.90
CA ALA A 100 2.10 -3.21 -8.01
C ALA A 100 1.73 -3.00 -6.54
N ASP A 101 1.82 -4.10 -5.77
CA ASP A 101 1.85 -4.10 -4.31
C ASP A 101 2.98 -5.02 -3.84
N LEU A 102 3.98 -4.45 -3.14
CA LEU A 102 5.19 -5.17 -2.75
C LEU A 102 5.09 -5.87 -1.39
N THR A 103 3.92 -5.80 -0.76
CA THR A 103 3.53 -6.52 0.46
C THR A 103 2.06 -6.93 0.34
N CYS A 104 1.76 -7.61 -0.77
CA CYS A 104 0.39 -7.73 -1.27
C CYS A 104 -0.53 -8.61 -0.41
N GLY A 105 0.02 -9.42 0.50
CA GLY A 105 -0.76 -10.38 1.25
C GLY A 105 -1.58 -11.29 0.32
N MET A 106 -2.88 -11.36 0.55
CA MET A 106 -3.83 -12.08 -0.32
C MET A 106 -4.28 -11.27 -1.55
N GLY A 107 -3.72 -10.07 -1.77
CA GLY A 107 -4.08 -9.21 -2.90
C GLY A 107 -5.32 -8.34 -2.67
N SER A 108 -5.53 -7.82 -1.46
CA SER A 108 -6.72 -7.02 -1.13
C SER A 108 -6.92 -5.82 -2.06
N PHE A 109 -5.87 -5.11 -2.42
CA PHE A 109 -5.93 -4.00 -3.38
C PHE A 109 -6.31 -4.47 -4.79
N PHE A 110 -5.90 -5.67 -5.20
CA PHE A 110 -6.12 -6.18 -6.56
C PHE A 110 -7.59 -6.36 -6.89
N ASN A 111 -8.43 -6.54 -5.87
CA ASN A 111 -9.88 -6.65 -6.04
C ASN A 111 -10.52 -5.44 -6.73
N PHE A 112 -9.89 -4.27 -6.61
CA PHE A 112 -10.42 -2.99 -7.08
C PHE A 112 -9.68 -2.43 -8.29
N MET A 113 -8.67 -3.15 -8.79
CA MET A 113 -7.92 -2.74 -9.97
C MET A 113 -8.60 -3.22 -11.26
N PRO A 114 -8.46 -2.46 -12.38
CA PRO A 114 -9.27 -2.70 -13.58
C PRO A 114 -8.90 -3.98 -14.33
N VAL A 115 -7.61 -4.31 -14.44
CA VAL A 115 -7.14 -5.44 -15.26
C VAL A 115 -6.14 -6.31 -14.50
N GLU A 116 -6.54 -7.53 -14.22
CA GLU A 116 -5.76 -8.49 -13.44
C GLU A 116 -4.39 -8.82 -14.07
N ALA A 117 -4.30 -8.92 -15.39
CA ALA A 117 -3.05 -9.21 -16.07
C ALA A 117 -1.98 -8.10 -15.94
N ASN A 118 -2.38 -6.91 -15.50
CA ASN A 118 -1.51 -5.77 -15.29
C ASN A 118 -1.07 -5.62 -13.83
N LEU A 119 -1.36 -6.62 -12.98
CA LEU A 119 -1.06 -6.59 -11.55
C LEU A 119 0.22 -7.37 -11.23
N TYR A 120 1.02 -6.79 -10.36
CA TYR A 120 2.20 -7.43 -9.79
C TYR A 120 2.11 -7.41 -8.27
N GLY A 121 2.29 -8.56 -7.66
CA GLY A 121 2.33 -8.73 -6.22
C GLY A 121 3.60 -9.39 -5.74
N CYS A 122 4.07 -8.96 -4.58
CA CYS A 122 5.17 -9.60 -3.87
C CYS A 122 4.82 -9.68 -2.39
N ASP A 123 5.00 -10.86 -1.78
CA ASP A 123 4.85 -11.02 -0.35
C ASP A 123 5.77 -12.13 0.17
N LEU A 124 6.19 -12.04 1.42
CA LEU A 124 7.02 -13.06 2.07
C LEU A 124 6.18 -14.23 2.60
N ASP A 125 4.91 -13.99 2.92
CA ASP A 125 3.99 -15.01 3.42
C ASP A 125 3.52 -15.93 2.30
N SER A 126 4.06 -17.15 2.30
CA SER A 126 3.73 -18.17 1.30
C SER A 126 2.26 -18.60 1.32
N LYS A 127 1.58 -18.52 2.47
CA LYS A 127 0.15 -18.86 2.61
C LYS A 127 -0.71 -17.79 1.96
N ALA A 128 -0.44 -16.52 2.26
CA ALA A 128 -1.12 -15.39 1.64
C ALA A 128 -0.90 -15.36 0.13
N VAL A 129 0.33 -15.58 -0.34
CA VAL A 129 0.67 -15.70 -1.77
C VAL A 129 -0.10 -16.84 -2.45
N LYS A 130 -0.26 -17.98 -1.77
CA LYS A 130 -1.05 -19.11 -2.31
C LYS A 130 -2.51 -18.71 -2.52
N VAL A 131 -3.10 -17.99 -1.57
CA VAL A 131 -4.48 -17.46 -1.69
C VAL A 131 -4.54 -16.40 -2.80
N ALA A 132 -3.60 -15.46 -2.83
CA ALA A 132 -3.56 -14.43 -3.87
C ALA A 132 -3.48 -15.01 -5.29
N ARG A 133 -2.64 -16.02 -5.51
CA ARG A 133 -2.54 -16.72 -6.81
C ARG A 133 -3.81 -17.46 -7.20
N PHE A 134 -4.54 -17.97 -6.22
CA PHE A 134 -5.84 -18.58 -6.48
C PHE A 134 -6.90 -17.53 -6.88
N LEU A 135 -6.92 -16.40 -6.17
CA LEU A 135 -7.86 -15.31 -6.42
C LEU A 135 -7.58 -14.55 -7.72
N TYR A 136 -6.28 -14.37 -8.05
CA TYR A 136 -5.83 -13.56 -9.19
C TYR A 136 -4.87 -14.35 -10.09
N PRO A 137 -5.38 -15.39 -10.79
CA PRO A 137 -4.53 -16.32 -11.56
C PRO A 137 -3.81 -15.69 -12.76
N ARG A 138 -4.22 -14.51 -13.22
CA ARG A 138 -3.56 -13.79 -14.31
C ARG A 138 -2.57 -12.72 -13.83
N ALA A 139 -2.57 -12.40 -12.54
CA ALA A 139 -1.61 -11.49 -11.96
C ALA A 139 -0.25 -12.17 -11.77
N VAL A 140 0.82 -11.41 -11.85
CA VAL A 140 2.16 -11.89 -11.49
C VAL A 140 2.34 -11.73 -10.00
N ILE A 141 2.35 -12.84 -9.26
CA ILE A 141 2.46 -12.83 -7.79
C ILE A 141 3.66 -13.69 -7.35
N GLU A 142 4.63 -13.06 -6.69
CA GLU A 142 5.85 -13.71 -6.22
C GLU A 142 5.85 -13.91 -4.70
N CYS A 143 6.20 -15.13 -4.27
CA CYS A 143 6.54 -15.38 -2.86
C CYS A 143 8.01 -14.98 -2.66
N ARG A 144 8.25 -13.75 -2.26
CA ARG A 144 9.60 -13.19 -2.23
C ARG A 144 9.71 -12.05 -1.21
N ASP A 145 10.89 -11.93 -0.64
CA ASP A 145 11.23 -10.77 0.18
C ASP A 145 11.30 -9.50 -0.68
N ILE A 146 10.68 -8.42 -0.25
CA ILE A 146 10.70 -7.11 -0.93
C ILE A 146 12.12 -6.64 -1.25
N ARG A 147 13.11 -7.00 -0.43
CA ARG A 147 14.51 -6.65 -0.60
C ARG A 147 15.13 -7.27 -1.86
N THR A 148 14.60 -8.41 -2.29
CA THR A 148 15.06 -9.15 -3.46
C THR A 148 14.10 -9.07 -4.64
N CYS A 149 12.96 -8.39 -4.46
CA CYS A 149 11.97 -8.17 -5.49
C CYS A 149 12.53 -7.26 -6.59
N GLN A 150 12.56 -7.74 -7.83
CA GLN A 150 13.13 -7.03 -8.99
C GLN A 150 12.31 -7.34 -10.24
N PRO A 151 11.06 -6.83 -10.35
CA PRO A 151 10.29 -6.97 -11.57
C PRO A 151 10.98 -6.24 -12.74
N GLU A 152 10.92 -6.82 -13.92
CA GLU A 152 11.48 -6.22 -15.14
C GLU A 152 10.67 -4.97 -15.59
N THR A 153 9.40 -4.94 -15.20
CA THR A 153 8.45 -3.89 -15.57
C THR A 153 8.46 -2.74 -14.57
N ARG A 154 8.24 -1.52 -15.06
CA ARG A 154 7.95 -0.34 -14.24
C ARG A 154 6.45 -0.09 -14.17
N PHE A 155 5.97 0.44 -13.04
CA PHE A 155 4.57 0.59 -12.72
C PHE A 155 4.09 2.04 -12.81
N ASP A 156 2.84 2.22 -13.19
CA ASP A 156 2.16 3.52 -13.15
C ASP A 156 1.76 3.85 -11.71
N TYR A 157 1.34 2.81 -10.96
CA TYR A 157 0.94 2.93 -9.56
C TYR A 157 1.60 1.84 -8.73
N VAL A 158 2.04 2.22 -7.54
CA VAL A 158 2.36 1.26 -6.47
C VAL A 158 1.45 1.59 -5.30
N VAL A 159 0.73 0.60 -4.83
CA VAL A 159 -0.11 0.67 -3.64
C VAL A 159 0.50 -0.19 -2.55
N GLY A 160 0.18 0.07 -1.28
CA GLY A 160 0.67 -0.81 -0.23
C GLY A 160 0.23 -0.43 1.18
N ASN A 161 0.29 -1.45 2.02
CA ASN A 161 0.15 -1.35 3.46
C ASN A 161 1.30 -2.17 4.08
N PRO A 162 2.55 -1.65 4.03
CA PRO A 162 3.70 -2.40 4.51
C PRO A 162 3.60 -2.64 6.02
N PRO A 163 4.24 -3.70 6.53
CA PRO A 163 4.23 -4.00 7.96
C PRO A 163 4.76 -2.82 8.76
N PHE A 164 4.12 -2.55 9.92
CA PHE A 164 4.47 -1.45 10.80
C PHE A 164 5.46 -1.90 11.88
N HIS A 165 6.20 -0.93 12.45
CA HIS A 165 7.15 -1.16 13.55
C HIS A 165 8.33 -2.11 13.26
N LEU A 166 8.50 -2.53 12.00
CA LEU A 166 9.67 -3.28 11.58
C LEU A 166 10.78 -2.34 11.12
N LYS A 167 12.01 -2.83 11.25
CA LYS A 167 13.19 -2.20 10.70
C LYS A 167 13.88 -3.16 9.75
N TRP A 168 14.27 -2.65 8.60
CA TRP A 168 14.93 -3.43 7.57
C TRP A 168 16.30 -2.85 7.24
N TRP A 169 17.21 -3.73 6.88
CA TRP A 169 18.57 -3.37 6.49
C TRP A 169 18.65 -3.14 4.98
N THR A 170 19.20 -2.01 4.61
CA THR A 170 19.54 -1.73 3.20
C THR A 170 20.78 -2.53 2.78
N LYS A 171 20.99 -2.62 1.47
CA LYS A 171 22.21 -3.22 0.91
C LYS A 171 23.49 -2.51 1.37
N THR A 172 23.39 -1.24 1.75
CA THR A 172 24.51 -0.43 2.27
C THR A 172 24.74 -0.57 3.77
N GLY A 173 24.02 -1.49 4.45
CA GLY A 173 24.16 -1.73 5.88
C GLY A 173 23.50 -0.66 6.78
N ARG A 174 22.58 0.14 6.25
CA ARG A 174 21.81 1.10 7.04
C ARG A 174 20.47 0.50 7.44
N GLU A 175 20.12 0.56 8.71
CA GLU A 175 18.79 0.20 9.22
C GLU A 175 17.82 1.37 9.02
N MET A 176 16.59 1.05 8.60
CA MET A 176 15.52 2.04 8.46
C MET A 176 14.15 1.43 8.73
N PRO A 177 13.12 2.24 9.05
CA PRO A 177 11.74 1.77 9.15
C PRO A 177 11.29 1.07 7.87
N SER A 178 10.49 0.01 8.01
CA SER A 178 9.95 -0.77 6.88
C SER A 178 9.20 0.10 5.86
N GLN A 179 8.44 1.09 6.33
CA GLN A 179 7.72 2.03 5.48
C GLN A 179 8.69 2.87 4.63
N MET A 180 9.78 3.34 5.24
CA MET A 180 10.79 4.10 4.51
C MET A 180 11.50 3.25 3.47
N TYR A 181 11.83 2.01 3.84
CA TYR A 181 12.40 1.04 2.89
C TYR A 181 11.46 0.79 1.72
N TYR A 182 10.15 0.60 2.00
CA TYR A 182 9.12 0.42 0.98
C TYR A 182 9.11 1.60 0.01
N CYS A 183 9.09 2.82 0.51
CA CYS A 183 9.12 4.03 -0.31
C CYS A 183 10.36 4.10 -1.23
N LEU A 184 11.55 3.81 -0.70
CA LEU A 184 12.78 3.84 -1.50
C LEU A 184 12.80 2.73 -2.54
N LYS A 185 12.32 1.54 -2.17
CA LYS A 185 12.20 0.41 -3.10
C LYS A 185 11.22 0.72 -4.25
N THR A 186 10.09 1.32 -3.93
CA THR A 186 9.10 1.69 -4.95
C THR A 186 9.59 2.82 -5.86
N ALA A 187 10.48 3.70 -5.39
CA ALA A 187 11.11 4.70 -6.25
C ALA A 187 11.91 4.08 -7.41
N GLU A 188 12.47 2.89 -7.20
CA GLU A 188 13.18 2.14 -8.23
C GLU A 188 12.22 1.51 -9.26
N LEU A 189 10.97 1.27 -8.89
CA LEU A 189 10.00 0.48 -9.64
C LEU A 189 8.91 1.31 -10.33
N LEU A 190 8.67 2.53 -9.87
CA LEU A 190 7.73 3.44 -10.51
C LEU A 190 8.28 4.03 -11.81
N LYS A 191 7.41 4.20 -12.79
CA LYS A 191 7.68 5.05 -13.96
C LYS A 191 7.88 6.50 -13.52
N PRO A 192 8.55 7.34 -14.32
CA PRO A 192 8.49 8.78 -14.13
C PRO A 192 7.04 9.24 -14.05
N LEU A 193 6.72 10.11 -13.06
CA LEU A 193 5.39 10.59 -12.73
C LEU A 193 4.40 9.53 -12.22
N GLY A 194 4.84 8.30 -12.01
CA GLY A 194 4.03 7.25 -11.38
C GLY A 194 3.73 7.59 -9.91
N ILE A 195 2.66 7.03 -9.37
CA ILE A 195 2.15 7.39 -8.05
C ILE A 195 2.31 6.22 -7.08
N LEU A 196 2.83 6.54 -5.89
CA LEU A 196 2.81 5.69 -4.70
C LEU A 196 1.65 6.10 -3.81
N ALA A 197 0.75 5.17 -3.48
CA ALA A 197 -0.28 5.33 -2.47
C ALA A 197 -0.01 4.36 -1.31
N LEU A 198 0.26 4.90 -0.13
CA LEU A 198 0.78 4.12 0.98
C LEU A 198 -0.01 4.35 2.26
N ILE A 199 -0.52 3.27 2.86
CA ILE A 199 -1.09 3.29 4.21
C ILE A 199 0.05 3.13 5.20
N VAL A 200 0.15 4.05 6.16
CA VAL A 200 1.23 4.11 7.14
C VAL A 200 0.70 4.52 8.52
N PRO A 201 1.42 4.25 9.62
CA PRO A 201 1.09 4.83 10.91
C PRO A 201 1.03 6.36 10.83
N ARG A 202 0.13 6.97 11.59
CA ARG A 202 0.01 8.44 11.64
C ARG A 202 1.33 9.13 12.01
N SER A 203 2.17 8.47 12.82
CA SER A 203 3.49 8.96 13.21
C SER A 203 4.55 8.93 12.09
N PHE A 204 4.34 8.16 11.02
CA PHE A 204 5.31 8.11 9.92
C PHE A 204 5.42 9.46 9.22
N LEU A 205 6.62 10.05 9.20
CA LEU A 205 6.87 11.42 8.74
C LEU A 205 5.92 12.44 9.41
N GLY A 206 5.61 12.23 10.69
CA GLY A 206 4.67 13.06 11.44
C GLY A 206 5.30 14.27 12.12
N ASP A 207 6.60 14.22 12.39
CA ASP A 207 7.37 15.27 13.00
C ASP A 207 8.48 15.73 12.05
N SER A 208 8.38 16.96 11.56
CA SER A 208 9.35 17.51 10.61
C SER A 208 10.77 17.64 11.19
N PHE A 209 10.92 17.74 12.51
CA PHE A 209 12.22 17.79 13.16
C PHE A 209 12.81 16.38 13.34
N ALA A 210 12.04 15.45 13.92
CA ALA A 210 12.49 14.06 14.14
C ALA A 210 12.68 13.30 12.81
N ASP A 211 11.76 13.51 11.86
CA ASP A 211 11.74 12.81 10.57
C ASP A 211 12.44 13.54 9.44
N GLY A 212 13.07 14.69 9.70
CA GLY A 212 13.65 15.57 8.68
C GLY A 212 14.65 14.87 7.76
N GLY A 213 15.36 13.86 8.24
CA GLY A 213 16.25 13.04 7.42
C GLY A 213 15.49 12.17 6.42
N HIS A 214 14.40 11.53 6.87
CA HIS A 214 13.56 10.71 6.04
C HIS A 214 12.75 11.54 5.03
N ILE A 215 12.25 12.70 5.45
CA ILE A 215 11.54 13.64 4.56
C ILE A 215 12.46 14.07 3.41
N ARG A 216 13.69 14.51 3.70
CA ARG A 216 14.67 14.87 2.66
C ARG A 216 15.02 13.70 1.74
N GLU A 217 15.03 12.47 2.26
CA GLU A 217 15.25 11.29 1.44
C GLU A 217 14.07 11.02 0.50
N MET A 218 12.82 11.18 0.98
CA MET A 218 11.63 11.11 0.14
C MET A 218 11.64 12.18 -0.96
N GLU A 219 11.98 13.42 -0.60
CA GLU A 219 12.03 14.55 -1.54
C GLU A 219 13.07 14.39 -2.66
N LYS A 220 14.09 13.54 -2.50
CA LYS A 220 14.98 13.19 -3.61
C LYS A 220 14.31 12.41 -4.73
N HIS A 221 13.25 11.68 -4.42
CA HIS A 221 12.62 10.75 -5.32
C HIS A 221 11.19 11.13 -5.69
N TYR A 222 10.52 11.89 -4.83
CA TYR A 222 9.09 12.10 -4.89
C TYR A 222 8.68 13.55 -4.63
N SER A 223 7.61 13.95 -5.29
CA SER A 223 6.80 15.10 -4.91
C SER A 223 5.62 14.63 -4.05
N PHE A 224 5.37 15.31 -2.95
CA PHE A 224 4.24 15.01 -2.07
C PHE A 224 2.94 15.53 -2.68
N LEU A 225 1.93 14.66 -2.81
CA LEU A 225 0.61 15.01 -3.38
C LEU A 225 -0.48 15.22 -2.32
N GLY A 226 -0.27 14.73 -1.11
CA GLY A 226 -1.22 14.86 -0.01
C GLY A 226 -1.27 13.64 0.89
N GLN A 227 -1.95 13.80 2.01
CA GLN A 227 -2.25 12.71 2.93
C GLN A 227 -3.66 12.84 3.48
N ILE A 228 -4.19 11.71 3.95
CA ILE A 228 -5.53 11.59 4.50
C ILE A 228 -5.40 10.83 5.82
N LEU A 229 -5.89 11.43 6.90
CA LEU A 229 -6.00 10.76 8.18
C LEU A 229 -7.18 9.78 8.13
N LEU A 230 -6.90 8.50 8.34
CA LEU A 230 -7.91 7.46 8.33
C LEU A 230 -8.64 7.39 9.69
N PRO A 231 -9.89 6.90 9.73
CA PRO A 231 -10.60 6.64 10.97
C PRO A 231 -9.78 5.75 11.91
N GLU A 232 -9.77 6.04 13.20
CA GLU A 232 -8.98 5.27 14.18
C GLU A 232 -9.44 3.81 14.30
N ASP A 233 -10.67 3.53 13.92
CA ASP A 233 -11.27 2.21 13.90
C ASP A 233 -11.25 1.53 12.52
N ALA A 234 -10.55 2.11 11.54
CA ALA A 234 -10.48 1.57 10.18
C ALA A 234 -10.05 0.11 10.11
N PHE A 235 -9.23 -0.34 11.05
CA PHE A 235 -8.74 -1.72 11.16
C PHE A 235 -9.46 -2.53 12.25
N SER A 236 -10.52 -2.01 12.86
CA SER A 236 -11.22 -2.69 13.97
C SER A 236 -11.82 -4.04 13.57
N GLY A 237 -12.29 -4.17 12.33
CA GLY A 237 -12.76 -5.42 11.75
C GLY A 237 -11.70 -6.53 11.77
N LEU A 238 -10.42 -6.20 11.84
CA LEU A 238 -9.31 -7.14 11.94
C LEU A 238 -8.87 -7.42 13.40
N GLY A 239 -9.58 -6.87 14.38
CA GLY A 239 -9.26 -7.01 15.79
C GLY A 239 -8.25 -5.98 16.32
N VAL A 240 -7.91 -4.99 15.50
CA VAL A 240 -7.00 -3.88 15.87
C VAL A 240 -7.83 -2.66 16.24
N SER A 241 -7.97 -2.39 17.52
CA SER A 241 -8.67 -1.19 17.99
C SER A 241 -7.70 -0.03 18.18
N ARG A 242 -8.12 1.16 17.74
CA ARG A 242 -7.39 2.43 17.94
C ARG A 242 -5.97 2.42 17.38
N PHE A 243 -5.87 2.10 16.11
CA PHE A 243 -4.60 2.16 15.41
C PHE A 243 -4.60 3.34 14.44
N PRO A 244 -4.09 4.50 14.84
CA PRO A 244 -4.13 5.71 14.01
C PRO A 244 -3.22 5.57 12.81
N THR A 245 -3.84 5.54 11.63
CA THR A 245 -3.17 5.45 10.33
C THR A 245 -3.50 6.64 9.46
N LYS A 246 -2.73 6.79 8.41
CA LYS A 246 -2.95 7.75 7.33
C LYS A 246 -2.62 7.11 5.99
N LEU A 247 -3.26 7.61 4.94
CA LEU A 247 -2.94 7.32 3.56
C LEU A 247 -2.14 8.49 3.01
N GLN A 248 -0.98 8.22 2.39
CA GLN A 248 -0.14 9.20 1.74
C GLN A 248 -0.04 8.94 0.25
N PHE A 249 -0.02 10.02 -0.54
CA PHE A 249 0.19 9.99 -1.98
C PHE A 249 1.47 10.74 -2.36
N TRP A 250 2.30 10.07 -3.14
CA TRP A 250 3.59 10.57 -3.60
C TRP A 250 3.75 10.34 -5.09
N GLN A 251 4.22 11.32 -5.83
CA GLN A 251 4.51 11.20 -7.25
C GLN A 251 6.01 11.06 -7.47
N ARG A 252 6.41 10.00 -8.19
CA ARG A 252 7.80 9.81 -8.61
C ARG A 252 8.23 10.97 -9.49
N HIS A 253 9.43 11.50 -9.27
CA HIS A 253 9.97 12.57 -10.11
C HIS A 253 10.02 12.18 -11.58
N SER A 254 9.91 13.16 -12.45
CA SER A 254 10.28 13.01 -13.85
C SER A 254 11.78 12.74 -13.96
N ALA A 255 12.20 12.12 -15.07
CA ALA A 255 13.61 11.96 -15.39
C ALA A 255 14.27 13.28 -15.85
N ALA A 256 13.53 14.38 -15.95
CA ALA A 256 14.04 15.68 -16.38
C ALA A 256 15.04 16.23 -15.34
N GLU A 257 16.16 16.75 -15.82
CA GLU A 257 17.12 17.47 -14.98
C GLU A 257 16.46 18.71 -14.37
N GLY A 258 16.87 19.05 -13.15
CA GLY A 258 16.36 20.22 -12.43
C GLY A 258 14.97 20.05 -11.82
N TRP A 259 14.42 18.83 -11.75
CA TRP A 259 13.14 18.57 -11.09
C TRP A 259 13.19 19.01 -9.62
N THR A 260 12.22 19.81 -9.21
CA THR A 260 12.07 20.25 -7.83
C THR A 260 10.82 19.62 -7.23
N PRO A 261 10.92 18.87 -6.11
CA PRO A 261 9.77 18.25 -5.47
C PRO A 261 8.80 19.27 -4.88
N SER A 262 7.55 18.91 -4.78
CA SER A 262 6.59 19.63 -3.95
C SER A 262 6.98 19.48 -2.48
N PRO A 263 6.94 20.56 -1.67
CA PRO A 263 7.28 20.49 -0.25
C PRO A 263 6.37 19.50 0.48
N TYR A 264 6.98 18.70 1.34
CA TYR A 264 6.22 17.85 2.24
C TYR A 264 5.50 18.71 3.29
N ARG A 265 4.25 18.36 3.55
CA ARG A 265 3.41 19.04 4.55
C ARG A 265 2.95 18.01 5.59
N THR A 266 3.15 18.33 6.86
CA THR A 266 2.83 17.43 7.97
C THR A 266 1.41 17.57 8.49
N ALA A 267 0.77 18.70 8.24
CA ALA A 267 -0.45 19.07 8.93
C ALA A 267 -1.65 19.29 8.00
N GLU A 268 -2.82 19.29 8.60
CA GLU A 268 -4.08 19.82 8.07
C GLU A 268 -4.62 19.12 6.84
N ASP A 269 -4.17 17.90 6.66
CA ASP A 269 -4.65 17.11 5.57
C ASP A 269 -5.99 16.52 5.95
N TYR A 270 -6.72 16.20 4.95
CA TYR A 270 -8.07 15.76 5.02
C TYR A 270 -8.29 14.62 6.02
N ILE A 271 -9.32 14.73 6.86
CA ILE A 271 -9.70 13.68 7.82
C ILE A 271 -10.89 12.92 7.23
N LEU A 272 -10.68 11.66 6.92
CA LEU A 272 -11.75 10.79 6.47
C LEU A 272 -12.67 10.44 7.65
N SER A 273 -13.94 10.78 7.53
CA SER A 273 -14.92 10.42 8.56
C SER A 273 -15.23 8.92 8.54
N LYS A 274 -15.77 8.39 9.64
CA LYS A 274 -16.15 6.98 9.72
C LYS A 274 -17.21 6.57 8.69
N ASN A 275 -18.15 7.49 8.42
CA ASN A 275 -19.26 7.29 7.50
C ASN A 275 -19.07 8.18 6.26
N PHE A 276 -17.89 8.08 5.63
CA PHE A 276 -17.60 8.88 4.45
C PHE A 276 -18.40 8.43 3.23
N ASP A 277 -18.75 9.39 2.39
CA ASP A 277 -19.31 9.12 1.07
C ASP A 277 -18.16 8.76 0.12
N LEU A 278 -18.03 7.47 -0.19
CA LEU A 278 -16.92 6.96 -1.01
C LEU A 278 -16.78 7.70 -2.34
N PRO A 279 -17.83 7.87 -3.18
CA PRO A 279 -17.73 8.60 -4.44
C PRO A 279 -17.32 10.07 -4.29
N ALA A 280 -17.93 10.80 -3.35
CA ALA A 280 -17.66 12.22 -3.16
C ALA A 280 -16.23 12.45 -2.62
N GLU A 281 -15.85 11.70 -1.60
CA GLU A 281 -14.58 11.86 -0.93
C GLU A 281 -13.40 11.42 -1.81
N SER A 282 -13.51 10.31 -2.52
CA SER A 282 -12.48 9.87 -3.45
C SER A 282 -12.33 10.82 -4.64
N ALA A 283 -13.44 11.39 -5.14
CA ALA A 283 -13.39 12.38 -6.21
C ALA A 283 -12.69 13.67 -5.75
N PHE A 284 -12.97 14.14 -4.53
CA PHE A 284 -12.28 15.30 -3.95
C PHE A 284 -10.76 15.06 -3.83
N VAL A 285 -10.38 13.91 -3.26
CA VAL A 285 -8.96 13.54 -3.11
C VAL A 285 -8.28 13.42 -4.46
N HIS A 286 -8.91 12.77 -5.43
CA HIS A 286 -8.39 12.63 -6.79
C HIS A 286 -8.13 14.00 -7.43
N GLN A 287 -9.09 14.90 -7.40
CA GLN A 287 -8.94 16.25 -7.95
C GLN A 287 -7.81 17.03 -7.26
N ARG A 288 -7.70 16.91 -5.93
CA ARG A 288 -6.62 17.54 -5.16
C ARG A 288 -5.25 16.99 -5.56
N MET A 289 -5.10 15.67 -5.69
CA MET A 289 -3.85 15.06 -6.18
C MET A 289 -3.48 15.56 -7.57
N LEU A 290 -4.42 15.61 -8.50
CA LEU A 290 -4.19 16.12 -9.86
C LEU A 290 -3.75 17.58 -9.85
N ALA A 291 -4.37 18.41 -9.01
CA ALA A 291 -3.99 19.83 -8.89
C ALA A 291 -2.55 19.98 -8.39
N PHE A 292 -2.13 19.21 -7.39
CA PHE A 292 -0.75 19.23 -6.89
C PHE A 292 0.24 18.68 -7.92
N ALA A 293 -0.09 17.59 -8.60
CA ALA A 293 0.76 17.02 -9.64
C ALA A 293 0.94 17.99 -10.81
N LYS A 294 -0.13 18.67 -11.23
CA LYS A 294 -0.10 19.69 -12.28
C LYS A 294 0.75 20.89 -11.87
N ALA A 295 0.54 21.41 -10.67
CA ALA A 295 1.33 22.55 -10.16
C ALA A 295 2.83 22.22 -10.06
N ALA A 296 3.18 21.02 -9.60
CA ALA A 296 4.57 20.58 -9.55
C ALA A 296 5.18 20.46 -10.96
N LEU A 297 4.42 19.98 -11.93
CA LEU A 297 4.86 19.87 -13.32
C LEU A 297 5.06 21.24 -13.95
N GLU A 298 4.12 22.17 -13.79
CA GLU A 298 4.17 23.53 -14.32
C GLU A 298 5.34 24.32 -13.72
N ASP A 299 5.58 24.20 -12.40
CA ASP A 299 6.70 24.85 -11.72
C ASP A 299 8.05 24.33 -12.25
N ASN A 300 8.18 23.02 -12.48
CA ASN A 300 9.39 22.44 -13.04
C ASN A 300 9.60 22.80 -14.52
N GLN A 301 8.55 22.82 -15.33
CA GLN A 301 8.65 23.28 -16.73
C GLN A 301 9.09 24.73 -16.82
N SER A 302 8.54 25.59 -15.96
CA SER A 302 8.94 27.01 -15.90
C SER A 302 10.40 27.18 -15.51
N LYS A 303 10.90 26.40 -14.55
CA LYS A 303 12.32 26.42 -14.15
C LYS A 303 13.26 25.95 -15.25
N ILE A 304 12.90 24.84 -15.92
CA ILE A 304 13.68 24.32 -17.06
C ILE A 304 13.76 25.35 -18.17
N LEU A 305 12.64 25.99 -18.52
CA LEU A 305 12.62 27.05 -19.53
C LEU A 305 13.47 28.26 -19.12
N LEU A 306 13.44 28.64 -17.84
CA LEU A 306 14.26 29.73 -17.31
C LEU A 306 15.76 29.41 -17.38
N GLU A 307 16.15 28.20 -17.05
CA GLU A 307 17.56 27.77 -17.15
C GLU A 307 18.05 27.70 -18.60
N LEU A 308 17.20 27.19 -19.51
CA LEU A 308 17.51 27.20 -20.95
C LEU A 308 17.66 28.61 -21.49
N ALA A 309 16.84 29.56 -21.07
CA ALA A 309 16.94 30.97 -21.45
C ALA A 309 18.21 31.63 -20.92
N LYS A 310 18.69 31.26 -19.74
CA LYS A 310 19.97 31.73 -19.17
C LYS A 310 21.18 31.13 -19.90
N SER A 311 21.09 29.88 -20.35
CA SER A 311 22.18 29.19 -21.05
C SER A 311 22.34 29.64 -22.52
N HIS A 312 21.32 30.29 -23.09
CA HIS A 312 21.33 30.87 -24.43
C HIS A 312 20.95 32.34 -24.36
N PRO A 313 21.82 33.23 -23.84
CA PRO A 313 21.55 34.65 -23.92
C PRO A 313 21.46 35.01 -25.41
N SER A 314 20.32 35.58 -25.79
CA SER A 314 20.12 36.08 -27.15
C SER A 314 21.25 37.04 -27.44
N SER A 315 22.09 36.71 -28.43
CA SER A 315 23.01 37.65 -29.03
C SER A 315 22.19 38.71 -29.76
N THR A 316 21.85 39.76 -29.06
CA THR A 316 21.36 40.98 -29.67
C THR A 316 22.63 41.83 -29.90
N ASP A 317 23.13 41.72 -31.13
CA ASP A 317 23.88 42.82 -31.75
C ASP A 317 22.90 43.77 -32.40
#